data_f858153be0312e36c4c4df9830b43e80
#
_entry.id   f858153be0312e36c4c4df9830b43e80
#
_cell.length_a   1.000
_cell.length_b   1.000
_cell.length_c   1.000
_cell.angle_alpha   90.00
_cell.angle_beta   90.00
_cell.angle_gamma   90.00
#
_symmetry.space_group_name_H-M   'P 1'
#
loop_
_entity.id
_entity.type
_entity.pdbx_description
1 polymer ?
#
loop_
_entity_poly.entity_id
_entity_poly.type
_entity_poly.pdbx_seq_one_letter_code
_entity_poly.pdbx_strand_id
1 'polypeptide(L)' 'MHGKLIPGASIGLHTHTDSSEIIYVISGSGKNICEGIEERLNPGDVHYCKKDSSHTFINDGNEDLIFFAVVAKQ' A
#
# COMPACT_ATOMS: atom_id res chain seq x y z
N MET A 1 6.39 -8.64 -4.31
CA MET A 1 5.69 -9.40 -3.26
C MET A 1 4.19 -9.34 -3.50
N HIS A 2 3.54 -10.47 -3.46
CA HIS A 2 2.10 -10.58 -3.61
C HIS A 2 1.47 -10.62 -2.23
N GLY A 3 0.51 -9.77 -1.97
CA GLY A 3 -0.08 -9.67 -0.64
C GLY A 3 -1.60 -9.66 -0.67
N LYS A 4 -2.18 -9.96 0.48
CA LYS A 4 -3.62 -9.95 0.68
C LYS A 4 -3.94 -9.37 2.05
N LEU A 5 -4.89 -8.43 2.09
CA LEU A 5 -5.43 -7.89 3.33
C LEU A 5 -6.92 -8.23 3.41
N ILE A 6 -7.31 -8.93 4.47
CA ILE A 6 -8.74 -9.17 4.73
C ILE A 6 -9.38 -7.86 5.18
N PRO A 7 -10.72 -7.74 5.13
CA PRO A 7 -11.39 -6.52 5.58
C PRO A 7 -10.99 -6.14 7.00
N GLY A 8 -10.67 -4.87 7.19
CA GLY A 8 -10.24 -4.33 8.47
C GLY A 8 -8.76 -4.50 8.77
N ALA A 9 -8.04 -5.27 7.97
CA ALA A 9 -6.62 -5.46 8.18
C ALA A 9 -5.81 -4.32 7.59
N SER A 10 -4.61 -4.12 8.10
CA SER A 10 -3.72 -3.08 7.62
C SER A 10 -2.27 -3.52 7.69
N ILE A 11 -1.46 -2.93 6.82
CA ILE A 11 -0.02 -2.96 6.98
C ILE A 11 0.32 -1.76 7.85
N GLY A 12 0.98 -2.00 8.98
CA GLY A 12 1.28 -0.94 9.93
C GLY A 12 2.18 0.13 9.36
N LEU A 13 2.18 1.27 10.02
CA LEU A 13 3.03 2.39 9.63
C LEU A 13 4.50 1.99 9.72
N HIS A 14 5.22 2.19 8.63
CA HIS A 14 6.66 1.94 8.62
C HIS A 14 7.34 2.91 7.67
N THR A 15 8.64 3.08 7.87
CA THR A 15 9.45 4.02 7.08
C THR A 15 10.52 3.23 6.35
N HIS A 16 10.65 3.50 5.05
CA HIS A 16 11.73 2.96 4.24
C HIS A 16 12.86 3.98 4.19
N THR A 17 14.01 3.63 4.70
CA THR A 17 15.14 4.57 4.77
C THR A 17 16.13 4.41 3.62
N ASP A 18 16.14 3.25 2.98
CA ASP A 18 17.08 2.98 1.89
C ASP A 18 16.41 2.34 0.67
N SER A 19 15.08 2.38 0.62
CA SER A 19 14.35 1.76 -0.48
C SER A 19 13.07 2.53 -0.77
N SER A 20 12.54 2.32 -1.97
CA SER A 20 11.23 2.80 -2.35
C SER A 20 10.31 1.61 -2.58
N GLU A 21 9.01 1.85 -2.54
CA GLU A 21 8.02 0.79 -2.73
C GLU A 21 6.96 1.21 -3.74
N ILE A 22 6.61 0.29 -4.62
CA ILE A 22 5.52 0.48 -5.57
C ILE A 22 4.46 -0.55 -5.25
N ILE A 23 3.23 -0.08 -5.06
CA ILE A 23 2.08 -0.93 -4.77
C ILE A 23 1.12 -0.89 -5.95
N TYR A 24 0.78 -2.06 -6.47
CA TYR A 24 -0.19 -2.21 -7.55
C TYR A 24 -1.38 -3.00 -7.01
N VAL A 25 -2.58 -2.42 -7.08
CA VAL A 25 -3.79 -3.08 -6.59
C VAL A 25 -4.36 -3.94 -7.69
N ILE A 26 -4.55 -5.23 -7.39
CA ILE A 26 -5.07 -6.21 -8.34
C ILE A 26 -6.58 -6.35 -8.20
N SER A 27 -7.07 -6.45 -6.96
CA SER A 27 -8.48 -6.70 -6.67
C SER A 27 -8.84 -6.09 -5.33
N GLY A 28 -10.07 -5.63 -5.18
CA GLY A 28 -10.52 -4.92 -3.99
C GLY A 28 -10.04 -3.49 -4.02
N SER A 29 -10.28 -2.75 -2.95
CA SER A 29 -9.79 -1.38 -2.82
C SER A 29 -9.37 -1.11 -1.39
N GLY A 30 -8.50 -0.13 -1.22
CA GLY A 30 -8.01 0.22 0.09
C GLY A 30 -7.59 1.66 0.17
N LYS A 31 -7.13 2.05 1.35
CA LYS A 31 -6.69 3.40 1.63
C LYS A 31 -5.22 3.37 1.98
N ASN A 32 -4.45 4.23 1.33
CA ASN A 32 -3.04 4.40 1.62
C ASN A 32 -2.79 5.78 2.19
N ILE A 33 -2.11 5.84 3.32
CA ILE A 33 -1.73 7.12 3.95
C ILE A 33 -0.21 7.20 3.87
N CYS A 34 0.28 8.16 3.10
CA CYS A 34 1.71 8.38 2.92
C CYS A 34 2.03 9.82 3.29
N GLU A 35 2.90 10.01 4.28
CA GLU A 35 3.27 11.33 4.78
C GLU A 35 2.06 12.18 5.16
N GLY A 36 1.05 11.55 5.77
CA GLY A 36 -0.16 12.23 6.20
C GLY A 36 -1.17 12.47 5.09
N ILE A 37 -0.86 12.11 3.86
CA ILE A 37 -1.78 12.28 2.73
C ILE A 37 -2.51 10.97 2.48
N GLU A 38 -3.83 11.04 2.51
CA GLU A 38 -4.70 9.89 2.32
C GLU A 38 -5.09 9.75 0.85
N GLU A 39 -4.98 8.53 0.33
CA GLU A 39 -5.28 8.24 -1.07
C GLU A 39 -5.99 6.90 -1.16
N ARG A 40 -7.06 6.85 -1.95
CA ARG A 40 -7.76 5.60 -2.21
C ARG A 40 -7.16 4.91 -3.42
N LEU A 41 -6.88 3.62 -3.28
CA LEU A 41 -6.35 2.81 -4.37
C LEU A 41 -7.40 1.78 -4.77
N ASN A 42 -7.77 1.80 -6.05
CA ASN A 42 -8.72 0.88 -6.66
C ASN A 42 -7.99 -0.10 -7.57
N PRO A 43 -8.65 -1.19 -8.02
CA PRO A 43 -7.99 -2.12 -8.93
C PRO A 43 -7.42 -1.41 -10.16
N GLY A 44 -6.16 -1.69 -10.46
CA GLY A 44 -5.44 -1.04 -11.54
C GLY A 44 -4.65 0.19 -11.14
N ASP A 45 -4.86 0.69 -9.93
CA ASP A 45 -4.11 1.85 -9.44
C ASP A 45 -2.73 1.44 -8.95
N VAL A 46 -1.79 2.38 -9.07
CA VAL A 46 -0.41 2.19 -8.63
C VAL A 46 -0.04 3.32 -7.70
N HIS A 47 0.57 2.98 -6.59
CA HIS A 47 1.09 3.97 -5.64
C HIS A 47 2.60 3.80 -5.51
N TYR A 48 3.31 4.91 -5.60
CA TYR A 48 4.75 4.94 -5.41
C TYR A 48 5.06 5.61 -4.07
N CYS A 49 5.72 4.86 -3.19
CA CYS A 49 6.19 5.39 -1.91
C CYS A 49 7.71 5.51 -1.98
N LYS A 50 8.18 6.73 -2.06
CA LYS A 50 9.63 6.98 -2.20
C LYS A 50 10.36 6.70 -0.89
N LYS A 51 11.66 6.55 -1.00
CA LYS A 51 12.55 6.35 0.14
C LYS A 51 12.39 7.49 1.15
N ASP A 52 12.55 7.16 2.43
CA ASP A 52 12.42 8.07 3.57
C ASP A 52 10.98 8.53 3.83
N SER A 53 9.99 7.87 3.20
CA SER A 53 8.58 8.15 3.44
C SER A 53 7.98 7.09 4.35
N SER A 54 7.03 7.51 5.17
CA SER A 54 6.25 6.60 6.03
C SER A 54 4.87 6.39 5.42
N HIS A 55 4.38 5.15 5.45
CA HIS A 55 3.05 4.87 4.90
C HIS A 55 2.33 3.78 5.67
N THR A 56 1.00 3.79 5.56
CA THR A 56 0.11 2.77 6.08
C THR A 56 -0.89 2.41 4.98
N PHE A 57 -1.09 1.11 4.75
CA PHE A 57 -2.03 0.64 3.75
C PHE A 57 -3.12 -0.17 4.46
N ILE A 58 -4.39 0.20 4.27
CA ILE A 58 -5.51 -0.30 5.04
C ILE A 58 -6.60 -0.81 4.10
N ASN A 59 -7.12 -2.00 4.39
CA ASN A 59 -8.32 -2.48 3.72
C ASN A 59 -9.53 -1.98 4.52
N ASP A 60 -10.13 -0.90 4.06
CA ASP A 60 -11.31 -0.30 4.70
C ASP A 60 -12.62 -0.73 4.03
N GLY A 61 -12.57 -1.69 3.13
CA GLY A 61 -13.74 -2.22 2.44
C GLY A 61 -14.28 -3.49 3.10
N ASN A 62 -15.15 -4.19 2.37
CA ASN A 62 -15.76 -5.43 2.83
C ASN A 62 -15.36 -6.65 1.99
N GLU A 63 -14.36 -6.49 1.14
CA GLU A 63 -13.81 -7.58 0.32
C GLU A 63 -12.31 -7.66 0.53
N ASP A 64 -11.70 -8.80 0.22
CA ASP A 64 -10.26 -8.96 0.30
C ASP A 64 -9.57 -7.99 -0.66
N LEU A 65 -8.48 -7.42 -0.20
CA LEU A 65 -7.64 -6.53 -0.98
C LEU A 65 -6.41 -7.31 -1.43
N ILE A 66 -6.28 -7.50 -2.73
CA ILE A 66 -5.16 -8.23 -3.33
C ILE A 66 -4.26 -7.22 -4.01
N PHE A 67 -2.97 -7.28 -3.72
CA PHE A 67 -2.03 -6.31 -4.27
C PHE A 67 -0.68 -6.97 -4.54
N PHE A 68 0.11 -6.29 -5.35
CA PHE A 68 1.49 -6.68 -5.63
C PHE A 68 2.38 -5.50 -5.25
N ALA A 69 3.40 -5.76 -4.46
CA ALA A 69 4.32 -4.72 -4.01
C ALA A 69 5.73 -5.06 -4.43
N VAL A 70 6.45 -4.05 -4.93
CA VAL A 70 7.84 -4.16 -5.32
C VAL A 70 8.64 -3.18 -4.50
N VAL A 71 9.67 -3.67 -3.81
CA VAL A 71 10.57 -2.83 -3.04
C VAL A 71 11.88 -2.74 -3.80
N ALA A 72 12.26 -1.53 -4.13
CA ALA A 72 13.51 -1.26 -4.86
C ALA A 72 14.48 -0.56 -3.94
N LYS A 73 15.63 -1.17 -3.71
CA LYS A 73 16.66 -0.57 -2.88
C LYS A 73 17.36 0.56 -3.64
N GLN A 74 17.52 1.66 -2.96
CA GLN A 74 18.10 2.87 -3.55
C GLN A 74 19.54 3.10 -3.07
#